data_94a7134a3b5af8a40b989d304eadde97
#
_entry.id   94a7134a3b5af8a40b989d304eadde97
#
_cell.length_a   1.000
_cell.length_b   1.000
_cell.length_c   1.000
_cell.angle_alpha   90.00
_cell.angle_beta   90.00
_cell.angle_gamma   90.00
#
_symmetry.space_group_name_H-M   'P 1'
#
loop_
_entity.id
_entity.type
_entity.pdbx_description
1 polymer ?
#
loop_
_entity_poly.entity_id
_entity_poly.type
_entity_poly.pdbx_seq_one_letter_code
_entity_poly.pdbx_strand_id
1 'polypeptide(L)'
;MTTYRTLARLIALCLLLLAASVAAQEVLTNDSVIAMKKAGLSDAVILAKIRSSQSKFDVSTQSLVSLKQAGLSDQVIEAMVGHTGPGGTTLTAPAGAAPRTPGGGLPQGRDSVYHYRGDQYIELAAAAASIETNTQFFSTKSEIVLKGRKAAYRVADREPVFFSVWAPNEAPLVRLKPGDDNDDRNLKISSGAFMPFGGTHKQGVRNEDKIDVDAEKDPRGFYRIKPKKALAPGEYGFIITQGFATGTGKVYDFGID
;
A
#
# COMPACT_ATOMS: atom_id res chain seq x y z
N MET A 1 -0.22 40.59 51.21
CA MET A 1 0.70 40.47 50.05
C MET A 1 1.44 39.11 49.96
N THR A 2 1.41 38.29 50.97
CA THR A 2 2.20 37.02 51.04
C THR A 2 1.52 35.85 50.35
N THR A 3 0.21 35.84 50.29
CA THR A 3 -0.59 34.70 49.69
C THR A 3 -0.49 34.62 48.18
N TYR A 4 -0.37 35.72 47.46
CA TYR A 4 -0.24 35.71 45.99
C TYR A 4 1.12 35.17 45.52
N ARG A 5 2.18 35.38 46.32
CA ARG A 5 3.52 34.89 46.00
C ARG A 5 3.63 33.34 46.15
N THR A 6 2.93 32.79 47.11
CA THR A 6 2.87 31.32 47.29
C THR A 6 2.01 30.64 46.23
N LEU A 7 0.89 31.24 45.85
CA LEU A 7 0.03 30.73 44.78
C LEU A 7 0.74 30.79 43.42
N ALA A 8 1.43 31.89 43.12
CA ALA A 8 2.21 32.02 41.87
C ALA A 8 3.38 31.00 41.79
N ARG A 9 4.01 30.68 42.92
CA ARG A 9 5.07 29.65 42.98
C ARG A 9 4.51 28.24 42.80
N LEU A 10 3.33 27.92 43.30
CA LEU A 10 2.67 26.63 43.13
C LEU A 10 2.21 26.44 41.67
N ILE A 11 1.68 27.49 41.04
CA ILE A 11 1.29 27.44 39.61
C ILE A 11 2.52 27.30 38.72
N ALA A 12 3.63 28.01 39.01
CA ALA A 12 4.87 27.87 38.27
C ALA A 12 5.50 26.47 38.42
N LEU A 13 5.40 25.86 39.62
CA LEU A 13 5.88 24.51 39.86
C LEU A 13 5.00 23.46 39.15
N CYS A 14 3.67 23.63 39.12
CA CYS A 14 2.77 22.77 38.34
C CYS A 14 3.00 22.90 36.82
N LEU A 15 3.26 24.11 36.31
CA LEU A 15 3.59 24.31 34.88
C LEU A 15 4.96 23.70 34.51
N LEU A 16 5.92 23.68 35.43
CA LEU A 16 7.21 23.04 35.21
C LEU A 16 7.12 21.51 35.20
N LEU A 17 6.16 20.91 35.93
CA LEU A 17 5.94 19.47 35.99
C LEU A 17 5.15 18.95 34.77
N LEU A 18 4.41 19.80 34.04
CA LEU A 18 3.73 19.43 32.79
C LEU A 18 4.66 19.42 31.59
N ALA A 19 5.84 19.99 31.65
CA ALA A 19 6.80 20.09 30.56
C ALA A 19 7.69 18.83 30.37
N ALA A 20 7.54 17.80 31.22
CA ALA A 20 8.46 16.65 31.25
C ALA A 20 7.89 15.37 30.58
N SER A 21 6.81 15.46 29.82
CA SER A 21 6.31 14.32 29.04
C SER A 21 6.69 14.44 27.56
N VAL A 22 7.97 14.70 27.27
CA VAL A 22 8.51 14.31 25.97
C VAL A 22 8.65 12.79 26.03
N ALA A 23 7.63 12.08 25.58
CA ALA A 23 7.75 10.67 25.29
C ALA A 23 8.90 10.54 24.29
N ALA A 24 10.04 10.05 24.74
CA ALA A 24 11.13 9.65 23.85
C ALA A 24 10.52 8.64 22.87
N GLN A 25 10.30 9.04 21.64
CA GLN A 25 9.87 8.11 20.59
C GLN A 25 10.99 7.08 20.44
N GLU A 26 10.69 5.86 20.88
CA GLU A 26 11.61 4.74 20.78
C GLU A 26 11.90 4.49 19.31
N VAL A 27 13.14 4.75 18.89
CA VAL A 27 13.61 4.44 17.53
C VAL A 27 13.96 2.96 17.49
N LEU A 28 13.25 2.23 16.65
CA LEU A 28 13.46 0.79 16.49
C LEU A 28 14.78 0.52 15.75
N THR A 29 15.61 -0.36 16.31
CA THR A 29 16.89 -0.78 15.74
C THR A 29 16.88 -2.28 15.44
N ASN A 30 17.91 -2.80 14.77
CA ASN A 30 18.08 -4.24 14.55
C ASN A 30 18.04 -5.01 15.87
N ASP A 31 18.72 -4.50 16.90
CA ASP A 31 18.75 -5.15 18.22
C ASP A 31 17.37 -5.19 18.86
N SER A 32 16.57 -4.14 18.71
CA SER A 32 15.18 -4.13 19.20
C SER A 32 14.33 -5.23 18.56
N VAL A 33 14.48 -5.44 17.25
CA VAL A 33 13.74 -6.48 16.53
C VAL A 33 14.22 -7.88 16.92
N ILE A 34 15.53 -8.08 17.07
CA ILE A 34 16.13 -9.32 17.56
C ILE A 34 15.64 -9.63 18.97
N ALA A 35 15.60 -8.63 19.86
CA ALA A 35 15.11 -8.79 21.22
C ALA A 35 13.64 -9.22 21.26
N MET A 36 12.77 -8.62 20.44
CA MET A 36 11.37 -9.02 20.31
C MET A 36 11.23 -10.48 19.84
N LYS A 37 12.06 -10.91 18.87
CA LYS A 37 12.06 -12.30 18.39
C LYS A 37 12.52 -13.28 19.49
N LYS A 38 13.59 -12.94 20.21
CA LYS A 38 14.08 -13.73 21.35
C LYS A 38 13.07 -13.80 22.50
N ALA A 39 12.27 -12.75 22.71
CA ALA A 39 11.18 -12.73 23.67
C ALA A 39 9.95 -13.57 23.24
N GLY A 40 10.01 -14.23 22.08
CA GLY A 40 8.95 -15.11 21.58
C GLY A 40 7.75 -14.38 20.95
N LEU A 41 7.87 -13.09 20.60
CA LEU A 41 6.81 -12.39 19.90
C LEU A 41 6.63 -12.99 18.50
N SER A 42 5.36 -13.08 18.07
CA SER A 42 5.05 -13.55 16.72
C SER A 42 5.48 -12.52 15.68
N ASP A 43 5.79 -13.00 14.46
CA ASP A 43 6.18 -12.14 13.35
C ASP A 43 5.13 -11.07 13.05
N ALA A 44 3.85 -11.39 13.20
CA ALA A 44 2.74 -10.43 13.03
C ALA A 44 2.86 -9.22 13.99
N VAL A 45 3.20 -9.47 15.26
CA VAL A 45 3.39 -8.41 16.27
C VAL A 45 4.64 -7.58 15.97
N ILE A 46 5.73 -8.24 15.57
CA ILE A 46 6.99 -7.58 15.19
C ILE A 46 6.75 -6.67 13.98
N LEU A 47 6.07 -7.16 12.95
CA LEU A 47 5.69 -6.39 11.76
C LEU A 47 4.80 -5.18 12.11
N ALA A 48 3.84 -5.36 13.00
CA ALA A 48 2.99 -4.26 13.47
C ALA A 48 3.83 -3.18 14.19
N LYS A 49 4.76 -3.58 15.04
CA LYS A 49 5.68 -2.66 15.75
C LYS A 49 6.59 -1.91 14.78
N ILE A 50 7.18 -2.61 13.78
CA ILE A 50 7.99 -1.98 12.72
C ILE A 50 7.19 -0.89 11.99
N ARG A 51 5.94 -1.18 11.62
CA ARG A 51 5.08 -0.23 10.90
C ARG A 51 4.67 0.99 11.72
N SER A 52 4.53 0.85 13.04
CA SER A 52 4.03 1.90 13.93
C SER A 52 5.13 2.73 14.60
N SER A 53 6.40 2.37 14.43
CA SER A 53 7.53 3.01 15.11
C SER A 53 8.48 3.69 14.12
N GLN A 54 9.12 4.75 14.55
CA GLN A 54 10.30 5.26 13.84
C GLN A 54 11.40 4.20 13.93
N SER A 55 12.12 3.98 12.84
CA SER A 55 13.15 2.95 12.77
C SER A 55 14.44 3.48 12.17
N LYS A 56 15.55 2.92 12.64
CA LYS A 56 16.89 3.11 12.09
C LYS A 56 17.54 1.75 11.97
N PHE A 57 17.19 1.04 10.89
CA PHE A 57 17.74 -0.29 10.64
C PHE A 57 19.03 -0.23 9.83
N ASP A 58 19.98 -1.07 10.19
CA ASP A 58 21.13 -1.38 9.34
C ASP A 58 20.78 -2.57 8.44
N VAL A 59 20.70 -2.31 7.14
CA VAL A 59 20.38 -3.31 6.10
C VAL A 59 21.59 -3.63 5.22
N SER A 60 22.81 -3.41 5.72
CA SER A 60 24.01 -3.91 5.08
C SER A 60 23.96 -5.44 4.94
N THR A 61 24.63 -6.00 3.93
CA THR A 61 24.66 -7.44 3.68
C THR A 61 25.06 -8.21 4.94
N GLN A 62 26.05 -7.71 5.70
CA GLN A 62 26.49 -8.29 6.96
C GLN A 62 25.36 -8.34 8.00
N SER A 63 24.63 -7.23 8.14
CA SER A 63 23.53 -7.12 9.10
C SER A 63 22.35 -8.00 8.70
N LEU A 64 22.02 -8.12 7.41
CA LEU A 64 20.97 -9.01 6.92
C LEU A 64 21.29 -10.49 7.23
N VAL A 65 22.55 -10.91 7.05
CA VAL A 65 22.99 -12.26 7.43
C VAL A 65 22.83 -12.49 8.93
N SER A 66 23.21 -11.50 9.75
CA SER A 66 23.07 -11.58 11.21
C SER A 66 21.61 -11.65 11.66
N LEU A 67 20.71 -10.89 11.02
CA LEU A 67 19.27 -10.96 11.28
C LEU A 67 18.69 -12.34 10.94
N LYS A 68 19.11 -12.93 9.82
CA LYS A 68 18.69 -14.28 9.45
C LYS A 68 19.19 -15.33 10.44
N GLN A 69 20.45 -15.21 10.89
CA GLN A 69 21.05 -16.08 11.92
C GLN A 69 20.36 -15.92 13.28
N ALA A 70 19.85 -14.74 13.60
CA ALA A 70 19.07 -14.49 14.80
C ALA A 70 17.63 -15.07 14.74
N GLY A 71 17.28 -15.77 13.65
CA GLY A 71 16.01 -16.47 13.49
C GLY A 71 14.84 -15.59 13.04
N LEU A 72 15.11 -14.41 12.48
CA LEU A 72 14.06 -13.58 11.89
C LEU A 72 13.59 -14.20 10.57
N SER A 73 12.28 -14.12 10.32
CA SER A 73 11.69 -14.55 9.06
C SER A 73 12.02 -13.56 7.93
N ASP A 74 11.97 -14.05 6.69
CA ASP A 74 12.21 -13.22 5.52
C ASP A 74 11.24 -12.04 5.45
N GLN A 75 9.99 -12.22 5.88
CA GLN A 75 8.98 -11.17 5.94
C GLN A 75 9.35 -10.02 6.90
N VAL A 76 9.93 -10.34 8.06
CA VAL A 76 10.38 -9.32 9.02
C VAL A 76 11.60 -8.58 8.46
N ILE A 77 12.55 -9.31 7.86
CA ILE A 77 13.74 -8.72 7.24
C ILE A 77 13.34 -7.80 6.07
N GLU A 78 12.42 -8.24 5.22
CA GLU A 78 11.89 -7.44 4.12
C GLU A 78 11.22 -6.14 4.62
N ALA A 79 10.43 -6.22 5.68
CA ALA A 79 9.82 -5.05 6.30
C ALA A 79 10.87 -4.07 6.87
N MET A 80 11.97 -4.58 7.43
CA MET A 80 13.09 -3.75 7.90
C MET A 80 13.79 -3.06 6.73
N VAL A 81 14.06 -3.76 5.63
CA VAL A 81 14.65 -3.20 4.40
C VAL A 81 13.76 -2.11 3.82
N GLY A 82 12.45 -2.32 3.78
CA GLY A 82 11.49 -1.33 3.30
C GLY A 82 11.38 -0.07 4.18
N HIS A 83 11.83 -0.14 5.44
CA HIS A 83 11.78 0.97 6.42
C HIS A 83 13.09 1.78 6.53
N THR A 84 14.15 1.41 5.82
CA THR A 84 15.47 2.06 5.88
C THR A 84 15.70 3.17 4.85
N GLY A 85 14.65 3.85 4.37
CA GLY A 85 14.83 5.10 3.62
C GLY A 85 15.24 6.25 4.55
N PRO A 86 16.09 7.21 4.12
CA PRO A 86 16.39 8.41 4.90
C PRO A 86 15.12 9.26 5.05
N GLY A 87 14.55 9.20 6.24
CA GLY A 87 13.26 9.77 6.58
C GLY A 87 12.16 8.73 6.35
N GLY A 88 11.79 8.01 7.43
CA GLY A 88 10.58 7.20 7.50
C GLY A 88 9.34 8.05 7.30
N THR A 89 9.16 8.50 6.09
CA THR A 89 7.90 9.02 5.62
C THR A 89 7.10 7.78 5.22
N THR A 90 6.12 7.43 6.02
CA THR A 90 4.91 6.84 5.47
C THR A 90 4.65 7.63 4.19
N LEU A 91 4.93 7.02 3.03
CA LEU A 91 4.44 7.54 1.76
C LEU A 91 2.93 7.34 1.78
N THR A 92 2.25 8.14 2.60
CA THR A 92 0.94 8.62 2.27
C THR A 92 1.19 9.51 1.05
N ALA A 93 1.25 8.89 -0.14
CA ALA A 93 1.11 9.66 -1.35
C ALA A 93 -0.19 10.45 -1.17
N PRO A 94 -0.17 11.78 -1.21
CA PRO A 94 -1.41 12.54 -1.17
C PRO A 94 -2.27 11.98 -2.31
N ALA A 95 -3.53 11.65 -2.00
CA ALA A 95 -4.51 11.32 -3.01
C ALA A 95 -4.49 12.48 -4.02
N GLY A 96 -3.94 12.25 -5.21
CA GLY A 96 -3.77 13.28 -6.21
C GLY A 96 -2.32 13.58 -6.65
N ALA A 97 -1.32 12.75 -6.32
CA ALA A 97 0.01 12.91 -6.90
C ALA A 97 -0.07 12.79 -8.43
N ALA A 98 0.25 13.89 -9.12
CA ALA A 98 0.31 13.88 -10.58
C ALA A 98 1.36 12.87 -11.06
N PRO A 99 1.11 12.17 -12.20
CA PRO A 99 2.04 11.22 -12.77
C PRO A 99 3.40 11.89 -13.05
N ARG A 100 4.48 11.18 -12.73
CA ARG A 100 5.82 11.65 -13.06
C ARG A 100 6.15 11.21 -14.47
N THR A 101 6.60 12.14 -15.31
CA THR A 101 7.07 11.84 -16.67
C THR A 101 8.57 11.58 -16.64
N PRO A 102 9.04 10.34 -16.85
CA PRO A 102 10.46 10.08 -17.08
C PRO A 102 10.79 10.51 -18.51
N GLY A 103 11.85 11.27 -18.68
CA GLY A 103 12.33 11.58 -20.02
C GLY A 103 12.77 10.34 -20.77
N GLY A 104 12.18 10.09 -21.94
CA GLY A 104 12.78 9.36 -23.05
C GLY A 104 12.93 7.84 -23.01
N GLY A 105 12.61 7.10 -21.96
CA GLY A 105 12.71 5.63 -21.95
C GLY A 105 12.08 4.99 -20.73
N LEU A 106 11.72 3.68 -20.83
CA LEU A 106 11.29 2.91 -19.65
C LEU A 106 12.44 2.87 -18.64
N PRO A 107 12.23 3.35 -17.41
CA PRO A 107 13.26 3.28 -16.38
C PRO A 107 13.50 1.82 -16.01
N GLN A 108 14.74 1.38 -16.07
CA GLN A 108 15.13 0.04 -15.64
C GLN A 108 15.02 -0.08 -14.10
N GLY A 109 14.47 -1.19 -13.62
CA GLY A 109 14.50 -1.56 -12.21
C GLY A 109 13.46 -0.89 -11.30
N ARG A 110 12.40 -0.31 -11.84
CA ARG A 110 11.27 0.21 -11.04
C ARG A 110 10.05 -0.67 -11.17
N ASP A 111 9.55 -1.11 -10.04
CA ASP A 111 8.27 -1.82 -9.93
C ASP A 111 7.11 -0.83 -10.04
N SER A 112 6.71 -0.51 -11.27
CA SER A 112 5.64 0.44 -11.55
C SER A 112 4.89 0.09 -12.84
N VAL A 113 3.77 0.76 -13.06
CA VAL A 113 2.99 0.70 -14.29
C VAL A 113 3.14 2.04 -15.02
N TYR A 114 3.40 1.97 -16.30
CA TYR A 114 3.60 3.12 -17.18
C TYR A 114 2.52 3.17 -18.25
N HIS A 115 1.90 4.33 -18.43
CA HIS A 115 1.08 4.61 -19.61
C HIS A 115 1.96 5.12 -20.74
N TYR A 116 1.89 4.48 -21.90
CA TYR A 116 2.61 4.90 -23.09
C TYR A 116 1.76 5.84 -23.94
N ARG A 117 2.21 7.07 -24.12
CA ARG A 117 1.50 8.10 -24.88
C ARG A 117 2.48 8.98 -25.67
N GLY A 118 2.36 8.99 -27.00
CA GLY A 118 3.15 9.88 -27.84
C GLY A 118 4.67 9.78 -27.61
N ASP A 119 5.20 8.57 -27.62
CA ASP A 119 6.62 8.24 -27.37
C ASP A 119 7.13 8.53 -25.94
N GLN A 120 6.22 8.78 -25.01
CA GLN A 120 6.54 9.00 -23.60
C GLN A 120 5.95 7.91 -22.71
N TYR A 121 6.72 7.51 -21.71
CA TYR A 121 6.28 6.62 -20.63
C TYR A 121 5.92 7.47 -19.42
N ILE A 122 4.64 7.51 -19.07
CA ILE A 122 4.12 8.26 -17.93
C ILE A 122 3.90 7.26 -16.79
N GLU A 123 4.67 7.38 -15.71
CA GLU A 123 4.52 6.51 -14.55
C GLU A 123 3.21 6.79 -13.83
N LEU A 124 2.41 5.76 -13.62
CA LEU A 124 1.21 5.87 -12.78
C LEU A 124 1.61 5.94 -11.31
N ALA A 125 1.02 6.85 -10.57
CA ALA A 125 1.22 6.89 -9.13
C ALA A 125 0.51 5.70 -8.47
N ALA A 126 1.19 5.02 -7.55
CA ALA A 126 0.54 4.00 -6.75
C ALA A 126 -0.40 4.67 -5.75
N ALA A 127 -1.69 4.37 -5.83
CA ALA A 127 -2.66 4.79 -4.84
C ALA A 127 -2.59 3.87 -3.61
N ALA A 128 -2.67 4.48 -2.43
CA ALA A 128 -2.85 3.73 -1.19
C ALA A 128 -4.24 3.09 -1.18
N ALA A 129 -4.28 1.76 -1.05
CA ALA A 129 -5.51 1.01 -0.97
C ALA A 129 -5.61 0.33 0.40
N SER A 130 -6.80 0.36 0.98
CA SER A 130 -7.14 -0.41 2.18
C SER A 130 -7.99 -1.62 1.81
N ILE A 131 -7.94 -2.67 2.63
CA ILE A 131 -8.91 -3.76 2.57
C ILE A 131 -9.93 -3.52 3.68
N GLU A 132 -11.17 -3.38 3.29
CA GLU A 132 -12.30 -3.32 4.21
C GLU A 132 -13.05 -4.64 4.18
N THR A 133 -13.30 -5.20 5.36
CA THR A 133 -14.08 -6.42 5.51
C THR A 133 -15.34 -6.13 6.31
N ASN A 134 -16.47 -6.33 5.68
CA ASN A 134 -17.78 -6.22 6.32
C ASN A 134 -18.32 -7.63 6.56
N THR A 135 -18.55 -7.95 7.84
CA THR A 135 -19.11 -9.23 8.26
C THR A 135 -20.53 -8.98 8.80
N GLN A 136 -21.51 -9.56 8.14
CA GLN A 136 -22.90 -9.62 8.59
C GLN A 136 -23.23 -11.04 9.02
N PHE A 137 -24.34 -11.24 9.72
CA PHE A 137 -24.73 -12.49 10.39
C PHE A 137 -24.52 -13.78 9.55
N PHE A 138 -24.67 -13.70 8.24
CA PHE A 138 -24.54 -14.86 7.32
C PHE A 138 -23.66 -14.58 6.10
N SER A 139 -22.98 -13.45 6.06
CA SER A 139 -22.14 -13.12 4.89
C SER A 139 -20.92 -12.28 5.28
N THR A 140 -19.82 -12.52 4.61
CA THR A 140 -18.60 -11.71 4.70
C THR A 140 -18.25 -11.20 3.32
N LYS A 141 -17.95 -9.92 3.22
CA LYS A 141 -17.45 -9.27 2.00
C LYS A 141 -16.14 -8.57 2.31
N SER A 142 -15.15 -8.72 1.45
CA SER A 142 -13.94 -7.91 1.51
C SER A 142 -13.78 -7.14 0.21
N GLU A 143 -13.46 -5.87 0.35
CA GLU A 143 -13.30 -4.93 -0.76
C GLU A 143 -11.98 -4.19 -0.63
N ILE A 144 -11.34 -3.95 -1.77
CA ILE A 144 -10.24 -2.98 -1.87
C ILE A 144 -10.90 -1.62 -2.02
N VAL A 145 -10.50 -0.68 -1.17
CA VAL A 145 -11.05 0.68 -1.13
C VAL A 145 -9.94 1.69 -1.42
N LEU A 146 -10.19 2.57 -2.38
CA LEU A 146 -9.33 3.69 -2.73
C LEU A 146 -10.04 5.00 -2.42
N LYS A 147 -9.36 5.92 -1.76
CA LYS A 147 -9.88 7.27 -1.48
C LYS A 147 -10.10 8.06 -2.77
N GLY A 148 -11.18 8.84 -2.78
CA GLY A 148 -11.58 9.68 -3.91
C GLY A 148 -12.41 8.93 -4.95
N ARG A 149 -13.47 9.57 -5.46
CA ARG A 149 -14.38 8.99 -6.48
C ARG A 149 -13.75 8.86 -7.86
N LYS A 150 -12.69 9.62 -8.14
CA LYS A 150 -11.99 9.65 -9.44
C LYS A 150 -10.50 9.49 -9.23
N ALA A 151 -9.86 8.77 -10.12
CA ALA A 151 -8.42 8.74 -10.22
C ALA A 151 -7.88 10.11 -10.62
N ALA A 152 -6.75 10.49 -10.04
CA ALA A 152 -6.08 11.75 -10.37
C ALA A 152 -5.56 11.77 -11.82
N TYR A 153 -5.13 10.61 -12.32
CA TYR A 153 -4.67 10.47 -13.68
C TYR A 153 -5.82 10.13 -14.63
N ARG A 154 -6.00 10.97 -15.65
CA ARG A 154 -7.05 10.77 -16.68
C ARG A 154 -6.40 10.41 -18.01
N VAL A 155 -6.87 9.35 -18.63
CA VAL A 155 -6.43 8.85 -19.94
C VAL A 155 -7.50 9.19 -20.97
N ALA A 156 -7.13 9.96 -21.99
CA ALA A 156 -8.05 10.38 -23.04
C ALA A 156 -8.31 9.28 -24.07
N ASP A 157 -7.31 8.39 -24.27
CA ASP A 157 -7.45 7.27 -25.19
C ASP A 157 -8.24 6.14 -24.52
N ARG A 158 -9.20 5.59 -25.25
CA ARG A 158 -10.01 4.46 -24.79
C ARG A 158 -9.37 3.09 -25.04
N GLU A 159 -8.28 3.04 -25.80
CA GLU A 159 -7.45 1.87 -26.04
C GLU A 159 -6.00 2.11 -25.58
N PRO A 160 -5.78 2.49 -24.34
CA PRO A 160 -4.47 2.88 -23.84
C PRO A 160 -3.49 1.70 -23.87
N VAL A 161 -2.21 2.01 -24.07
CA VAL A 161 -1.13 1.05 -23.97
C VAL A 161 -0.36 1.28 -22.68
N PHE A 162 -0.18 0.21 -21.91
CA PHE A 162 0.58 0.24 -20.68
C PHE A 162 1.83 -0.66 -20.77
N PHE A 163 2.80 -0.36 -19.92
CA PHE A 163 3.96 -1.21 -19.68
C PHE A 163 4.08 -1.51 -18.20
N SER A 164 4.33 -2.78 -17.86
CA SER A 164 4.44 -3.25 -16.49
C SER A 164 5.50 -4.34 -16.38
N VAL A 165 6.20 -4.41 -15.27
CA VAL A 165 7.09 -5.54 -14.95
C VAL A 165 6.31 -6.79 -14.56
N TRP A 166 5.06 -6.62 -14.10
CA TRP A 166 4.19 -7.71 -13.70
C TRP A 166 3.40 -8.24 -14.87
N ALA A 167 3.24 -9.57 -14.91
CA ALA A 167 2.34 -10.22 -15.85
C ALA A 167 0.87 -9.88 -15.52
N PRO A 168 -0.08 -9.97 -16.50
CA PRO A 168 -1.48 -9.65 -16.27
C PRO A 168 -2.19 -10.50 -15.20
N ASN A 169 -1.67 -11.68 -14.88
CA ASN A 169 -2.17 -12.52 -13.79
C ASN A 169 -1.67 -12.05 -12.41
N GLU A 170 -0.52 -11.39 -12.34
CA GLU A 170 0.06 -10.81 -11.10
C GLU A 170 -0.46 -9.41 -10.83
N ALA A 171 -0.70 -8.64 -11.90
CA ALA A 171 -1.25 -7.29 -11.88
C ALA A 171 -2.43 -7.17 -12.85
N PRO A 172 -3.60 -7.78 -12.57
CA PRO A 172 -4.75 -7.68 -13.45
C PRO A 172 -5.23 -6.23 -13.57
N LEU A 173 -5.58 -5.83 -14.79
CA LEU A 173 -6.34 -4.62 -15.04
C LEU A 173 -7.80 -4.86 -14.67
N VAL A 174 -8.36 -3.97 -13.85
CA VAL A 174 -9.73 -4.10 -13.33
C VAL A 174 -10.51 -2.81 -13.48
N ARG A 175 -11.84 -2.94 -13.44
CA ARG A 175 -12.75 -1.81 -13.31
C ARG A 175 -13.06 -1.58 -11.83
N LEU A 176 -12.85 -0.35 -11.37
CA LEU A 176 -13.21 0.10 -10.04
C LEU A 176 -14.62 0.69 -10.07
N LYS A 177 -15.40 0.44 -9.04
CA LYS A 177 -16.76 0.98 -8.92
C LYS A 177 -16.72 2.15 -7.95
N PRO A 178 -17.25 3.34 -8.31
CA PRO A 178 -17.45 4.41 -7.35
C PRO A 178 -18.32 3.90 -6.20
N GLY A 179 -17.95 4.25 -4.96
CA GLY A 179 -18.76 3.95 -3.78
C GLY A 179 -20.08 4.71 -3.81
N ASP A 180 -21.13 4.10 -3.27
CA ASP A 180 -22.47 4.69 -3.31
C ASP A 180 -22.61 5.84 -2.29
N ASP A 181 -22.05 5.66 -1.09
CA ASP A 181 -22.23 6.57 0.05
C ASP A 181 -20.96 7.31 0.48
N ASN A 182 -19.80 6.89 0.01
CA ASN A 182 -18.51 7.42 0.42
C ASN A 182 -17.76 8.05 -0.78
N ASP A 183 -16.84 8.95 -0.49
CA ASP A 183 -15.93 9.49 -1.49
C ASP A 183 -14.77 8.50 -1.74
N ASP A 184 -15.10 7.35 -2.33
CA ASP A 184 -14.17 6.27 -2.62
C ASP A 184 -14.51 5.49 -3.91
N ARG A 185 -13.64 4.54 -4.25
CA ARG A 185 -13.79 3.56 -5.33
C ARG A 185 -13.46 2.19 -4.80
N ASN A 186 -14.28 1.21 -5.13
CA ASN A 186 -14.26 -0.10 -4.53
C ASN A 186 -14.05 -1.20 -5.57
N LEU A 187 -13.39 -2.28 -5.14
CA LEU A 187 -13.31 -3.53 -5.86
C LEU A 187 -13.56 -4.70 -4.91
N LYS A 188 -14.53 -5.52 -5.21
CA LYS A 188 -14.79 -6.75 -4.44
C LYS A 188 -13.73 -7.80 -4.70
N ILE A 189 -13.08 -8.27 -3.61
CA ILE A 189 -12.05 -9.31 -3.68
C ILE A 189 -12.44 -10.60 -2.96
N SER A 190 -13.46 -10.56 -2.10
CA SER A 190 -13.95 -11.74 -1.41
C SER A 190 -15.44 -11.63 -1.13
N SER A 191 -16.11 -12.76 -1.16
CA SER A 191 -17.47 -12.89 -0.65
C SER A 191 -17.66 -14.31 -0.12
N GLY A 192 -18.28 -14.42 1.07
CA GLY A 192 -18.65 -15.67 1.70
C GLY A 192 -20.08 -15.61 2.19
N ALA A 193 -20.79 -16.73 2.11
CA ALA A 193 -22.08 -16.92 2.77
C ALA A 193 -21.97 -18.12 3.69
N PHE A 194 -22.39 -17.95 4.94
CA PHE A 194 -22.48 -19.02 5.93
C PHE A 194 -23.94 -19.48 6.04
N MET A 195 -24.15 -20.77 5.83
CA MET A 195 -25.42 -21.44 6.08
C MET A 195 -25.23 -22.49 7.18
N PRO A 196 -26.25 -22.87 7.93
CA PRO A 196 -26.15 -23.88 8.99
C PRO A 196 -25.59 -25.24 8.54
N PHE A 197 -25.68 -25.54 7.24
CA PHE A 197 -25.25 -26.81 6.66
C PHE A 197 -24.15 -26.67 5.58
N GLY A 198 -23.43 -25.54 5.55
CA GLY A 198 -22.34 -25.30 4.62
C GLY A 198 -22.29 -23.84 4.19
N GLY A 199 -21.15 -23.43 3.64
CA GLY A 199 -20.93 -22.07 3.15
C GLY A 199 -20.11 -22.05 1.86
N THR A 200 -20.24 -20.97 1.09
CA THR A 200 -19.40 -20.72 -0.07
C THR A 200 -18.48 -19.56 0.23
N HIS A 201 -17.20 -19.73 -0.10
CA HIS A 201 -16.21 -18.65 0.01
C HIS A 201 -15.52 -18.50 -1.34
N LYS A 202 -15.57 -17.27 -1.87
CA LYS A 202 -14.87 -16.90 -3.10
C LYS A 202 -13.82 -15.86 -2.77
N GLN A 203 -12.58 -16.10 -3.19
CA GLN A 203 -11.44 -15.20 -2.97
C GLN A 203 -10.84 -14.78 -4.31
N GLY A 204 -10.31 -13.55 -4.36
CA GLY A 204 -9.66 -12.97 -5.52
C GLY A 204 -10.56 -12.02 -6.30
N VAL A 205 -9.95 -11.33 -7.25
CA VAL A 205 -10.66 -10.40 -8.13
C VAL A 205 -11.66 -11.17 -8.99
N ARG A 206 -12.89 -10.71 -9.05
CA ARG A 206 -13.95 -11.34 -9.85
C ARG A 206 -13.64 -11.21 -11.33
N ASN A 207 -13.98 -12.24 -12.10
CA ASN A 207 -13.77 -12.21 -13.54
C ASN A 207 -14.58 -11.09 -14.22
N GLU A 208 -15.76 -10.75 -13.68
CA GLU A 208 -16.61 -9.66 -14.18
C GLU A 208 -16.01 -8.26 -14.00
N ASP A 209 -15.11 -8.09 -13.06
CA ASP A 209 -14.42 -6.83 -12.78
C ASP A 209 -13.05 -6.75 -13.48
N LYS A 210 -12.55 -7.87 -14.03
CA LYS A 210 -11.30 -7.92 -14.81
C LYS A 210 -11.55 -7.44 -16.24
N ILE A 211 -10.58 -6.71 -16.75
CA ILE A 211 -10.54 -6.29 -18.15
C ILE A 211 -9.65 -7.25 -18.91
N ASP A 212 -10.20 -7.82 -19.99
CA ASP A 212 -9.42 -8.66 -20.91
C ASP A 212 -8.38 -7.82 -21.62
N VAL A 213 -7.13 -8.28 -21.59
CA VAL A 213 -6.00 -7.59 -22.19
C VAL A 213 -5.22 -8.53 -23.10
N ASP A 214 -4.60 -7.95 -24.11
CA ASP A 214 -3.49 -8.55 -24.82
C ASP A 214 -2.20 -8.11 -24.14
N ALA A 215 -1.26 -9.05 -23.94
CA ALA A 215 -0.01 -8.77 -23.28
C ALA A 215 1.14 -9.49 -23.97
N GLU A 216 2.17 -8.74 -24.29
CA GLU A 216 3.41 -9.23 -24.90
C GLU A 216 4.58 -8.82 -24.02
N LYS A 217 5.46 -9.77 -23.71
CA LYS A 217 6.68 -9.49 -22.97
C LYS A 217 7.76 -9.00 -23.93
N ASP A 218 8.28 -7.80 -23.68
CA ASP A 218 9.37 -7.25 -24.47
C ASP A 218 10.75 -7.79 -24.01
N PRO A 219 11.80 -7.65 -24.83
CA PRO A 219 13.16 -8.12 -24.47
C PRO A 219 13.76 -7.47 -23.23
N ARG A 220 13.23 -6.32 -22.78
CA ARG A 220 13.64 -5.60 -21.57
C ARG A 220 12.98 -6.14 -20.30
N GLY A 221 12.05 -7.11 -20.44
CA GLY A 221 11.36 -7.73 -19.34
C GLY A 221 10.00 -7.12 -18.98
N PHE A 222 9.57 -6.06 -19.68
CA PHE A 222 8.26 -5.45 -19.48
C PHE A 222 7.18 -6.16 -20.28
N TYR A 223 5.98 -6.22 -19.74
CA TYR A 223 4.77 -6.60 -20.46
C TYR A 223 4.15 -5.34 -21.07
N ARG A 224 4.03 -5.32 -22.39
CA ARG A 224 3.21 -4.35 -23.12
C ARG A 224 1.75 -4.83 -23.04
N ILE A 225 0.90 -4.07 -22.38
CA ILE A 225 -0.48 -4.45 -22.05
C ILE A 225 -1.44 -3.51 -22.77
N LYS A 226 -2.39 -4.07 -23.50
CA LYS A 226 -3.45 -3.32 -24.19
C LYS A 226 -4.81 -3.97 -23.90
N PRO A 227 -5.86 -3.20 -23.53
CA PRO A 227 -7.22 -3.74 -23.46
C PRO A 227 -7.66 -4.33 -24.81
N LYS A 228 -8.31 -5.51 -24.80
CA LYS A 228 -8.85 -6.13 -26.02
C LYS A 228 -10.01 -5.36 -26.62
N LYS A 229 -10.67 -4.54 -25.84
CA LYS A 229 -11.79 -3.69 -26.26
C LYS A 229 -11.58 -2.27 -25.71
N ALA A 230 -12.11 -1.29 -26.44
CA ALA A 230 -12.11 0.09 -25.96
C ALA A 230 -12.77 0.20 -24.59
N LEU A 231 -12.10 0.85 -23.66
CA LEU A 231 -12.60 1.06 -22.30
C LEU A 231 -13.79 2.03 -22.31
N ALA A 232 -14.83 1.72 -21.57
CA ALA A 232 -15.92 2.64 -21.34
C ALA A 232 -15.48 3.76 -20.38
N PRO A 233 -16.12 4.93 -20.33
CA PRO A 233 -15.92 5.90 -19.28
C PRO A 233 -16.04 5.25 -17.90
N GLY A 234 -15.10 5.57 -17.01
CA GLY A 234 -15.04 4.95 -15.69
C GLY A 234 -13.66 4.96 -15.05
N GLU A 235 -13.56 4.30 -13.92
CA GLU A 235 -12.35 4.20 -13.10
C GLU A 235 -11.75 2.81 -13.24
N TYR A 236 -10.42 2.75 -13.36
CA TYR A 236 -9.68 1.52 -13.61
C TYR A 236 -8.40 1.48 -12.79
N GLY A 237 -7.82 0.28 -12.63
CA GLY A 237 -6.53 0.15 -11.95
C GLY A 237 -5.87 -1.20 -12.21
N PHE A 238 -4.54 -1.20 -12.11
CA PHE A 238 -3.75 -2.41 -12.02
C PHE A 238 -3.58 -2.76 -10.55
N ILE A 239 -3.94 -3.96 -10.17
CA ILE A 239 -3.90 -4.41 -8.77
C ILE A 239 -2.75 -5.38 -8.59
N ILE A 240 -1.75 -5.01 -7.80
CA ILE A 240 -0.65 -5.90 -7.46
C ILE A 240 -1.14 -6.86 -6.37
N THR A 241 -1.45 -8.10 -6.79
CA THR A 241 -2.10 -9.09 -5.91
C THR A 241 -1.20 -9.56 -4.76
N GLN A 242 0.11 -9.54 -4.93
CA GLN A 242 1.08 -10.02 -3.95
C GLN A 242 1.16 -9.19 -2.66
N GLY A 243 0.69 -7.97 -2.62
CA GLY A 243 0.75 -7.12 -1.43
C GLY A 243 -0.49 -7.16 -0.53
N PHE A 244 -1.61 -7.69 -1.01
CA PHE A 244 -2.88 -7.61 -0.28
C PHE A 244 -2.97 -8.55 0.92
N ALA A 245 -2.33 -9.71 0.88
CA ALA A 245 -2.26 -10.62 2.03
C ALA A 245 -1.53 -10.01 3.24
N THR A 246 -0.64 -9.05 3.00
CA THR A 246 0.15 -8.36 4.03
C THR A 246 -0.38 -6.95 4.35
N GLY A 247 -1.49 -6.53 3.77
CA GLY A 247 -2.08 -5.20 3.97
C GLY A 247 -1.33 -4.05 3.27
N THR A 248 -0.41 -4.36 2.36
CA THR A 248 0.40 -3.38 1.60
C THR A 248 0.07 -3.36 0.11
N GLY A 249 -1.18 -3.70 -0.25
CA GLY A 249 -1.61 -3.73 -1.64
C GLY A 249 -1.43 -2.38 -2.34
N LYS A 250 -0.87 -2.42 -3.54
CA LYS A 250 -0.73 -1.24 -4.41
C LYS A 250 -1.72 -1.32 -5.55
N VAL A 251 -2.34 -0.21 -5.86
CA VAL A 251 -3.20 -0.04 -7.03
C VAL A 251 -2.67 1.12 -7.86
N TYR A 252 -2.40 0.89 -9.13
CA TYR A 252 -2.02 1.94 -10.07
C TYR A 252 -3.27 2.33 -10.85
N ASP A 253 -3.91 3.40 -10.44
CA ASP A 253 -5.23 3.78 -10.91
C ASP A 253 -5.21 4.88 -11.98
N PHE A 254 -6.23 4.84 -12.84
CA PHE A 254 -6.50 5.86 -13.85
C PHE A 254 -7.99 5.89 -14.17
N GLY A 255 -8.42 6.98 -14.78
CA GLY A 255 -9.79 7.11 -15.27
C GLY A 255 -9.86 7.38 -16.76
N ILE A 256 -10.96 6.93 -17.37
CA ILE A 256 -11.39 7.26 -18.75
C ILE A 256 -12.60 8.19 -18.64
N ASP A 257 -12.58 9.30 -19.37
CA ASP A 257 -13.71 10.25 -19.45
C ASP A 257 -14.63 9.95 -20.62
#